data_788005afd64fa9bbd3e384317e239207
#
_entry.id   788005afd64fa9bbd3e384317e239207
#
_cell.length_a   1.000
_cell.length_b   1.000
_cell.length_c   1.000
_cell.angle_alpha   90.00
_cell.angle_beta   90.00
_cell.angle_gamma   90.00
#
_symmetry.space_group_name_H-M   'P 1'
#
loop_
_entity.id
_entity.type
_entity.pdbx_description
1 polymer ?
#
loop_
_entity_poly.entity_id
_entity_poly.type
_entity_poly.pdbx_seq_one_letter_code
_entity_poly.pdbx_strand_id
1 'polypeptide(L)'
;MSSEVRVRYAPSPTGHLHIGNARTALFNYLFARNQNGKFIIRIEDTDQKRNIEGGEESQLRYLKWLGIEWDESIDVGGEYGPYRQSERTEIYQKYTEELLEKGLAYHCYCTSEELEKEREEQQANSQMPRYSGKCRNLTAEQRAELEAEGREPSIRFRVPSNTEIKWNDIVKDEVSFESEGIGDFVIVKKDGTPTYNYAVAIDDYLMKMTHVLRGDDHISNTPKQILVYEALGWTPPVFGHMTLIVNENRRKLSKRDESIIQFIEQYKELGYLPEALFNFITMLGWSPVGEEEIFSKEQFIEIFDPARLSKSPALFDTSKLRWMNNQYMKQLDLDEVVALSVPHLVKAGKVQEARDAETEQWVRDLVALYQEQMSFGAEIVELTEMFFKKEIDYSEEAKAVLAEEQVPEVLKAFAEEISSLEEFSADEIKAATKAVQKATGQKGKKLFMPIRVATTGETHGPELPKAISLLGKETVLARLESIYS
;
A
#
# COMPACT_ATOMS: atom_id res chain seq x y z
N MET A 1 -26.52 25.94 7.46
CA MET A 1 -25.10 25.96 7.07
C MET A 1 -24.67 24.51 6.99
N SER A 2 -24.12 24.04 5.89
CA SER A 2 -23.54 22.71 5.79
C SER A 2 -22.41 22.64 6.83
N SER A 3 -22.43 21.65 7.71
CA SER A 3 -21.33 21.41 8.64
C SER A 3 -20.07 21.09 7.83
N GLU A 4 -18.91 21.63 8.22
CA GLU A 4 -17.63 21.32 7.60
C GLU A 4 -17.43 19.80 7.55
N VAL A 5 -17.01 19.25 6.41
CA VAL A 5 -16.72 17.81 6.29
C VAL A 5 -15.50 17.49 7.13
N ARG A 6 -15.63 16.50 8.00
CA ARG A 6 -14.55 15.99 8.86
C ARG A 6 -14.49 14.47 8.75
N VAL A 7 -13.34 13.97 8.36
CA VAL A 7 -13.07 12.55 8.17
C VAL A 7 -11.76 12.16 8.84
N ARG A 8 -11.55 10.87 9.05
CA ARG A 8 -10.36 10.41 9.75
C ARG A 8 -9.76 9.14 9.16
N TYR A 9 -8.46 9.01 9.30
CA TYR A 9 -7.74 7.77 9.33
C TYR A 9 -7.44 7.41 10.79
N ALA A 10 -7.84 6.24 11.23
CA ALA A 10 -7.77 5.83 12.62
C ALA A 10 -7.00 4.51 12.80
N PRO A 11 -5.66 4.53 12.64
CA PRO A 11 -4.86 3.32 12.70
C PRO A 11 -4.61 2.85 14.13
N SER A 12 -4.56 1.52 14.31
CA SER A 12 -3.88 0.92 15.46
C SER A 12 -2.38 0.80 15.16
N PRO A 13 -1.49 1.12 16.09
CA PRO A 13 -0.03 1.10 15.88
C PRO A 13 0.55 -0.32 15.99
N THR A 14 -0.09 -1.28 15.33
CA THR A 14 0.24 -2.72 15.37
C THR A 14 1.11 -3.18 14.21
N GLY A 15 1.65 -2.26 13.41
CA GLY A 15 2.52 -2.56 12.28
C GLY A 15 2.83 -1.34 11.41
N HIS A 16 3.65 -1.61 10.37
CA HIS A 16 4.00 -0.63 9.34
C HIS A 16 2.79 -0.28 8.47
N LEU A 17 2.87 0.81 7.72
CA LEU A 17 1.80 1.25 6.82
C LEU A 17 1.61 0.26 5.66
N HIS A 18 0.52 -0.49 5.73
CA HIS A 18 0.11 -1.46 4.73
C HIS A 18 -0.67 -0.77 3.58
N ILE A 19 -0.60 -1.31 2.36
CA ILE A 19 -1.33 -0.78 1.19
C ILE A 19 -2.83 -0.53 1.48
N GLY A 20 -3.50 -1.45 2.16
CA GLY A 20 -4.92 -1.30 2.51
C GLY A 20 -5.18 -0.11 3.44
N ASN A 21 -4.29 0.12 4.40
CA ASN A 21 -4.36 1.24 5.32
C ASN A 21 -4.02 2.56 4.62
N ALA A 22 -2.99 2.55 3.75
CA ALA A 22 -2.64 3.69 2.92
C ALA A 22 -3.82 4.10 2.02
N ARG A 23 -4.53 3.14 1.40
CA ARG A 23 -5.74 3.40 0.62
C ARG A 23 -6.85 4.02 1.46
N THR A 24 -7.07 3.52 2.66
CA THR A 24 -8.08 4.08 3.57
C THR A 24 -7.74 5.53 3.93
N ALA A 25 -6.49 5.82 4.29
CA ALA A 25 -6.04 7.18 4.56
C ALA A 25 -6.19 8.09 3.34
N LEU A 26 -5.79 7.61 2.16
CA LEU A 26 -5.81 8.35 0.91
C LEU A 26 -7.24 8.72 0.49
N PHE A 27 -8.21 7.81 0.57
CA PHE A 27 -9.60 8.13 0.21
C PHE A 27 -10.24 9.12 1.19
N ASN A 28 -9.95 9.03 2.48
CA ASN A 28 -10.37 10.06 3.44
C ASN A 28 -9.73 11.40 3.15
N TYR A 29 -8.42 11.43 2.83
CA TYR A 29 -7.70 12.63 2.45
C TYR A 29 -8.30 13.28 1.20
N LEU A 30 -8.50 12.53 0.13
CA LEU A 30 -9.08 13.03 -1.12
C LEU A 30 -10.50 13.57 -0.89
N PHE A 31 -11.32 12.87 -0.13
CA PHE A 31 -12.66 13.31 0.20
C PHE A 31 -12.65 14.61 1.01
N ALA A 32 -11.81 14.71 2.04
CA ALA A 32 -11.68 15.94 2.81
C ALA A 32 -11.25 17.12 1.93
N ARG A 33 -10.21 16.94 1.12
CA ARG A 33 -9.68 18.00 0.25
C ARG A 33 -10.68 18.43 -0.83
N ASN A 34 -11.38 17.47 -1.45
CA ASN A 34 -12.44 17.76 -2.44
C ASN A 34 -13.57 18.62 -1.83
N GLN A 35 -13.94 18.34 -0.59
CA GLN A 35 -15.03 19.05 0.11
C GLN A 35 -14.57 20.29 0.90
N ASN A 36 -13.30 20.71 0.78
CA ASN A 36 -12.69 21.75 1.61
C ASN A 36 -12.86 21.50 3.12
N GLY A 37 -12.84 20.24 3.51
CA GLY A 37 -13.01 19.78 4.88
C GLY A 37 -11.68 19.46 5.57
N LYS A 38 -11.76 18.76 6.71
CA LYS A 38 -10.64 18.37 7.57
C LYS A 38 -10.37 16.89 7.50
N PHE A 39 -9.09 16.54 7.40
CA PHE A 39 -8.59 15.17 7.51
C PHE A 39 -7.82 15.00 8.81
N ILE A 40 -8.25 14.07 9.65
CA ILE A 40 -7.76 13.84 11.00
C ILE A 40 -7.06 12.48 11.06
N ILE A 41 -5.96 12.38 11.82
CA ILE A 41 -5.35 11.10 12.21
C ILE A 41 -5.52 10.91 13.71
N ARG A 42 -6.18 9.81 14.08
CA ARG A 42 -6.35 9.39 15.48
C ARG A 42 -5.72 8.01 15.68
N ILE A 43 -4.83 7.89 16.67
CA ILE A 43 -4.19 6.62 17.01
C ILE A 43 -5.09 5.81 17.93
N GLU A 44 -5.43 4.59 17.53
CA GLU A 44 -6.27 3.66 18.27
C GLU A 44 -5.41 2.58 18.95
N ASP A 45 -4.82 2.95 20.09
CA ASP A 45 -3.83 2.18 20.84
C ASP A 45 -4.38 1.51 22.11
N THR A 46 -5.70 1.33 22.20
CA THR A 46 -6.34 0.72 23.38
C THR A 46 -5.89 -0.72 23.66
N ASP A 47 -5.42 -1.45 22.66
CA ASP A 47 -4.81 -2.78 22.84
C ASP A 47 -3.28 -2.68 22.86
N GLN A 48 -2.74 -2.19 23.97
CA GLN A 48 -1.31 -1.92 24.14
C GLN A 48 -0.41 -3.15 23.93
N LYS A 49 -0.94 -4.37 24.14
CA LYS A 49 -0.16 -5.62 23.96
C LYS A 49 0.18 -5.90 22.48
N ARG A 50 -0.54 -5.30 21.56
CA ARG A 50 -0.34 -5.47 20.11
C ARG A 50 0.42 -4.32 19.47
N ASN A 51 0.66 -3.26 20.21
CA ASN A 51 1.41 -2.10 19.70
C ASN A 51 2.87 -2.48 19.48
N ILE A 52 3.46 -2.01 18.39
CA ILE A 52 4.89 -2.17 18.09
C ILE A 52 5.61 -0.84 18.27
N GLU A 53 6.84 -0.91 18.76
CA GLU A 53 7.71 0.26 18.86
C GLU A 53 7.95 0.87 17.47
N GLY A 54 7.84 2.20 17.36
CA GLY A 54 7.99 2.92 16.11
C GLY A 54 6.81 2.78 15.11
N GLY A 55 5.73 2.07 15.48
CA GLY A 55 4.60 1.84 14.60
C GLY A 55 3.84 3.13 14.24
N GLU A 56 3.67 4.03 15.19
CA GLU A 56 3.03 5.34 14.95
C GLU A 56 3.86 6.20 14.00
N GLU A 57 5.14 6.37 14.32
CA GLU A 57 6.07 7.18 13.53
C GLU A 57 6.24 6.64 12.11
N SER A 58 6.27 5.32 11.96
CA SER A 58 6.32 4.67 10.65
C SER A 58 5.11 5.03 9.82
N GLN A 59 3.91 4.92 10.39
CA GLN A 59 2.68 5.25 9.66
C GLN A 59 2.63 6.71 9.24
N LEU A 60 2.90 7.65 10.13
CA LEU A 60 2.90 9.08 9.81
C LEU A 60 3.97 9.43 8.77
N ARG A 61 5.18 8.87 8.89
CA ARG A 61 6.28 9.09 7.95
C ARG A 61 5.93 8.68 6.52
N TYR A 62 5.34 7.49 6.37
CA TYR A 62 5.02 6.97 5.03
C TYR A 62 3.75 7.57 4.44
N LEU A 63 2.82 8.07 5.24
CA LEU A 63 1.73 8.92 4.76
C LEU A 63 2.26 10.25 4.23
N LYS A 64 3.17 10.92 4.96
CA LYS A 64 3.84 12.14 4.48
C LYS A 64 4.64 11.90 3.20
N TRP A 65 5.33 10.77 3.11
CA TRP A 65 6.06 10.40 1.90
C TRP A 65 5.14 10.22 0.69
N LEU A 66 3.92 9.69 0.88
CA LEU A 66 2.89 9.61 -0.16
C LEU A 66 2.26 10.97 -0.50
N GLY A 67 2.65 12.06 0.17
CA GLY A 67 2.05 13.38 -0.03
C GLY A 67 0.69 13.56 0.65
N ILE A 68 0.34 12.72 1.61
CA ILE A 68 -0.90 12.82 2.39
C ILE A 68 -0.62 13.65 3.65
N GLU A 69 -1.27 14.81 3.73
CA GLU A 69 -1.16 15.76 4.82
C GLU A 69 -2.48 15.81 5.60
N TRP A 70 -2.38 16.02 6.91
CA TRP A 70 -3.52 16.06 7.82
C TRP A 70 -3.61 17.38 8.59
N ASP A 71 -4.82 17.70 9.05
CA ASP A 71 -5.12 18.94 9.75
C ASP A 71 -5.01 18.81 11.28
N GLU A 72 -5.32 17.62 11.81
CA GLU A 72 -5.28 17.33 13.24
C GLU A 72 -4.73 15.92 13.49
N SER A 73 -3.87 15.77 14.49
CA SER A 73 -3.29 14.48 14.90
C SER A 73 -2.45 14.59 16.18
N ILE A 74 -1.75 13.50 16.53
CA ILE A 74 -0.84 13.46 17.68
C ILE A 74 0.38 14.38 17.51
N ASP A 75 0.83 14.67 16.29
CA ASP A 75 2.03 15.47 16.01
C ASP A 75 1.73 16.95 15.76
N VAL A 76 0.56 17.27 15.22
CA VAL A 76 0.16 18.67 14.94
C VAL A 76 -0.85 19.24 15.96
N GLY A 77 -1.46 18.38 16.78
CA GLY A 77 -2.52 18.78 17.69
C GLY A 77 -3.83 19.07 16.98
N GLY A 78 -4.68 19.87 17.61
CA GLY A 78 -5.98 20.30 17.09
C GLY A 78 -6.98 20.62 18.21
N GLU A 79 -8.20 21.00 17.81
CA GLU A 79 -9.24 21.49 18.71
C GLU A 79 -9.86 20.37 19.59
N TYR A 80 -9.88 19.12 19.09
CA TYR A 80 -10.63 18.01 19.69
C TYR A 80 -9.72 16.92 20.30
N GLY A 81 -8.46 17.26 20.60
CA GLY A 81 -7.51 16.35 21.24
C GLY A 81 -7.93 15.89 22.65
N PRO A 82 -7.20 14.92 23.21
CA PRO A 82 -6.04 14.20 22.63
C PRO A 82 -6.41 13.29 21.45
N TYR A 83 -5.44 13.05 20.54
CA TYR A 83 -5.64 12.23 19.34
C TYR A 83 -5.09 10.79 19.48
N ARG A 84 -4.77 10.37 20.72
CA ARG A 84 -4.40 9.00 21.08
C ARG A 84 -5.42 8.46 22.07
N GLN A 85 -5.99 7.29 21.80
CA GLN A 85 -7.10 6.75 22.61
C GLN A 85 -6.69 6.46 24.06
N SER A 86 -5.46 5.99 24.30
CA SER A 86 -4.95 5.75 25.67
C SER A 86 -4.91 7.01 26.54
N GLU A 87 -4.90 8.20 25.94
CA GLU A 87 -4.91 9.50 26.64
C GLU A 87 -6.34 10.03 26.90
N ARG A 88 -7.39 9.27 26.53
CA ARG A 88 -8.80 9.67 26.60
C ARG A 88 -9.64 8.89 27.61
N THR A 89 -8.99 8.18 28.51
CA THR A 89 -9.64 7.26 29.48
C THR A 89 -10.76 7.92 30.27
N GLU A 90 -10.54 9.14 30.80
CA GLU A 90 -11.54 9.89 31.55
C GLU A 90 -12.80 10.21 30.73
N ILE A 91 -12.63 10.45 29.43
CA ILE A 91 -13.75 10.72 28.51
C ILE A 91 -14.60 9.47 28.40
N TYR A 92 -14.01 8.30 28.17
CA TYR A 92 -14.74 7.05 28.05
C TYR A 92 -15.44 6.69 29.37
N GLN A 93 -14.79 6.90 30.51
CA GLN A 93 -15.36 6.66 31.84
C GLN A 93 -16.63 7.49 32.05
N LYS A 94 -16.59 8.79 31.75
CA LYS A 94 -17.76 9.69 31.87
C LYS A 94 -18.98 9.14 31.13
N TYR A 95 -18.83 8.73 29.88
CA TYR A 95 -19.96 8.21 29.10
C TYR A 95 -20.35 6.80 29.48
N THR A 96 -19.45 6.01 30.04
CA THR A 96 -19.76 4.71 30.65
C THR A 96 -20.67 4.89 31.86
N GLU A 97 -20.37 5.84 32.75
CA GLU A 97 -21.19 6.17 33.92
C GLU A 97 -22.59 6.64 33.47
N GLU A 98 -22.67 7.51 32.47
CA GLU A 98 -23.95 7.97 31.91
C GLU A 98 -24.81 6.80 31.37
N LEU A 99 -24.20 5.84 30.65
CA LEU A 99 -24.93 4.66 30.14
C LEU A 99 -25.38 3.73 31.28
N LEU A 100 -24.59 3.58 32.35
CA LEU A 100 -24.95 2.81 33.53
C LEU A 100 -26.12 3.46 34.29
N GLU A 101 -26.07 4.78 34.49
CA GLU A 101 -27.12 5.55 35.16
C GLU A 101 -28.45 5.48 34.40
N LYS A 102 -28.39 5.51 33.07
CA LYS A 102 -29.56 5.34 32.17
C LYS A 102 -30.07 3.90 32.11
N GLY A 103 -29.37 2.93 32.70
CA GLY A 103 -29.70 1.50 32.58
C GLY A 103 -29.47 0.91 31.18
N LEU A 104 -28.69 1.61 30.32
CA LEU A 104 -28.35 1.19 28.95
C LEU A 104 -27.06 0.36 28.92
N ALA A 105 -26.37 0.28 30.03
CA ALA A 105 -25.25 -0.62 30.27
C ALA A 105 -25.38 -1.29 31.62
N TYR A 106 -24.61 -2.35 31.88
CA TYR A 106 -24.64 -3.09 33.14
C TYR A 106 -23.34 -3.84 33.39
N HIS A 107 -23.07 -4.15 34.67
CA HIS A 107 -21.92 -4.93 35.09
C HIS A 107 -22.11 -6.41 34.79
N CYS A 108 -21.11 -7.02 34.15
CA CYS A 108 -21.08 -8.45 33.84
C CYS A 108 -19.91 -9.13 34.53
N TYR A 109 -20.22 -10.06 35.43
CA TYR A 109 -19.25 -10.77 36.27
C TYR A 109 -18.85 -12.15 35.70
N CYS A 110 -19.27 -12.50 34.50
CA CYS A 110 -18.92 -13.77 33.88
C CYS A 110 -17.40 -13.93 33.74
N THR A 111 -16.88 -15.13 34.03
CA THR A 111 -15.49 -15.46 33.79
C THR A 111 -15.26 -15.83 32.33
N SER A 112 -14.00 -15.88 31.91
CA SER A 112 -13.65 -16.30 30.53
C SER A 112 -14.08 -17.74 30.26
N GLU A 113 -13.94 -18.62 31.28
CA GLU A 113 -14.32 -20.02 31.21
C GLU A 113 -15.83 -20.18 31.06
N GLU A 114 -16.62 -19.40 31.83
CA GLU A 114 -18.08 -19.43 31.69
C GLU A 114 -18.55 -18.98 30.31
N LEU A 115 -17.92 -17.95 29.75
CA LEU A 115 -18.24 -17.44 28.42
C LEU A 115 -17.81 -18.41 27.30
N GLU A 116 -16.67 -19.07 27.44
CA GLU A 116 -16.21 -20.06 26.45
C GLU A 116 -17.11 -21.29 26.47
N LYS A 117 -17.46 -21.79 27.66
CA LYS A 117 -18.40 -22.91 27.79
C LYS A 117 -19.77 -22.61 27.15
N GLU A 118 -20.30 -21.41 27.38
CA GLU A 118 -21.55 -20.97 26.75
C GLU A 118 -21.43 -20.95 25.23
N ARG A 119 -20.31 -20.47 24.70
CA ARG A 119 -20.02 -20.45 23.28
C ARG A 119 -19.93 -21.86 22.67
N GLU A 120 -19.24 -22.77 23.35
CA GLU A 120 -19.11 -24.16 22.90
C GLU A 120 -20.48 -24.88 22.90
N GLU A 121 -21.30 -24.66 23.93
CA GLU A 121 -22.66 -25.21 24.01
C GLU A 121 -23.56 -24.69 22.87
N GLN A 122 -23.49 -23.39 22.56
CA GLN A 122 -24.26 -22.81 21.45
C GLN A 122 -23.79 -23.36 20.11
N GLN A 123 -22.47 -23.51 19.89
CA GLN A 123 -21.90 -24.09 18.66
C GLN A 123 -22.32 -25.56 18.51
N ALA A 124 -22.29 -26.35 19.58
CA ALA A 124 -22.73 -27.75 19.57
C ALA A 124 -24.20 -27.90 19.19
N ASN A 125 -25.03 -26.90 19.55
CA ASN A 125 -26.45 -26.83 19.20
C ASN A 125 -26.71 -26.12 17.85
N SER A 126 -25.68 -25.87 17.03
CA SER A 126 -25.78 -25.15 15.75
C SER A 126 -26.40 -23.75 15.87
N GLN A 127 -26.25 -23.13 17.03
CA GLN A 127 -26.70 -21.77 17.29
C GLN A 127 -25.55 -20.79 17.02
N MET A 128 -25.87 -19.58 16.58
CA MET A 128 -24.89 -18.52 16.44
C MET A 128 -24.38 -18.07 17.82
N PRO A 129 -23.07 -18.16 18.13
CA PRO A 129 -22.56 -17.80 19.44
C PRO A 129 -22.83 -16.34 19.77
N ARG A 130 -23.49 -16.10 20.89
CA ARG A 130 -23.73 -14.76 21.44
C ARG A 130 -23.86 -14.85 22.97
N TYR A 131 -23.61 -13.75 23.64
CA TYR A 131 -23.82 -13.67 25.08
C TYR A 131 -25.30 -13.83 25.43
N SER A 132 -25.61 -14.74 26.35
CA SER A 132 -27.00 -15.07 26.73
C SER A 132 -27.69 -13.97 27.55
N GLY A 133 -26.96 -13.01 28.08
CA GLY A 133 -27.50 -12.00 28.98
C GLY A 133 -27.57 -12.42 30.46
N LYS A 134 -26.78 -13.42 30.86
CA LYS A 134 -26.76 -13.99 32.23
C LYS A 134 -26.72 -12.91 33.34
N CYS A 135 -25.91 -11.87 33.15
CA CYS A 135 -25.78 -10.78 34.12
C CYS A 135 -26.72 -9.59 33.85
N ARG A 136 -27.53 -9.64 32.80
CA ARG A 136 -28.32 -8.50 32.32
C ARG A 136 -29.32 -7.94 33.36
N ASN A 137 -29.84 -8.79 34.23
CA ASN A 137 -30.89 -8.47 35.18
C ASN A 137 -30.53 -8.86 36.63
N LEU A 138 -29.23 -8.88 36.97
CA LEU A 138 -28.79 -9.16 38.33
C LEU A 138 -29.33 -8.10 39.30
N THR A 139 -29.85 -8.57 40.47
CA THR A 139 -30.22 -7.67 41.58
C THR A 139 -28.98 -7.09 42.25
N ALA A 140 -29.18 -6.09 43.13
CA ALA A 140 -28.05 -5.50 43.86
C ALA A 140 -27.40 -6.56 44.78
N GLU A 141 -28.20 -7.42 45.40
CA GLU A 141 -27.75 -8.51 46.28
C GLU A 141 -26.91 -9.51 45.52
N GLN A 142 -27.39 -9.97 44.32
CA GLN A 142 -26.65 -10.90 43.48
C GLN A 142 -25.31 -10.32 43.00
N ARG A 143 -25.28 -9.02 42.70
CA ARG A 143 -24.03 -8.36 42.33
C ARG A 143 -23.04 -8.33 43.51
N ALA A 144 -23.54 -7.98 44.73
CA ALA A 144 -22.71 -7.94 45.93
C ALA A 144 -22.15 -9.34 46.29
N GLU A 145 -22.89 -10.42 46.05
CA GLU A 145 -22.42 -11.80 46.23
C GLU A 145 -21.24 -12.11 45.30
N LEU A 146 -21.40 -11.78 43.98
CA LEU A 146 -20.35 -12.01 42.99
C LEU A 146 -19.08 -11.14 43.30
N GLU A 147 -19.24 -9.92 43.72
CA GLU A 147 -18.16 -9.08 44.16
C GLU A 147 -17.45 -9.63 45.42
N ALA A 148 -18.23 -10.20 46.36
CA ALA A 148 -17.66 -10.86 47.55
C ALA A 148 -16.87 -12.13 47.19
N GLU A 149 -17.18 -12.80 46.10
CA GLU A 149 -16.38 -13.88 45.51
C GLU A 149 -15.07 -13.38 44.86
N GLY A 150 -14.82 -12.07 44.79
CA GLY A 150 -13.65 -11.46 44.17
C GLY A 150 -13.74 -11.34 42.64
N ARG A 151 -14.95 -11.37 42.08
CA ARG A 151 -15.16 -11.19 40.63
C ARG A 151 -15.15 -9.72 40.28
N GLU A 152 -14.28 -9.36 39.35
CA GLU A 152 -14.21 -8.03 38.74
C GLU A 152 -15.17 -7.98 37.54
N PRO A 153 -16.02 -6.95 37.42
CA PRO A 153 -16.94 -6.82 36.32
C PRO A 153 -16.29 -6.23 35.07
N SER A 154 -16.73 -6.69 33.91
CA SER A 154 -16.71 -5.90 32.69
C SER A 154 -18.03 -5.16 32.53
N ILE A 155 -18.09 -4.15 31.66
CA ILE A 155 -19.33 -3.43 31.40
C ILE A 155 -19.84 -3.79 30.01
N ARG A 156 -21.10 -4.21 29.94
CA ARG A 156 -21.78 -4.55 28.69
C ARG A 156 -22.83 -3.53 28.34
N PHE A 157 -22.93 -3.26 27.05
CA PHE A 157 -24.01 -2.49 26.46
C PHE A 157 -25.26 -3.36 26.39
N ARG A 158 -26.41 -2.79 26.78
CA ARG A 158 -27.71 -3.44 26.74
C ARG A 158 -28.33 -3.22 25.36
N VAL A 159 -28.20 -4.20 24.50
CA VAL A 159 -28.80 -4.15 23.16
C VAL A 159 -30.35 -4.24 23.24
N PRO A 160 -31.08 -3.32 22.59
CA PRO A 160 -32.53 -3.41 22.55
C PRO A 160 -33.00 -4.67 21.80
N SER A 161 -34.10 -5.31 22.25
CA SER A 161 -34.65 -6.49 21.59
C SER A 161 -35.58 -6.08 20.46
N ASN A 162 -35.73 -6.94 19.44
CA ASN A 162 -36.64 -6.77 18.31
C ASN A 162 -36.45 -5.42 17.58
N THR A 163 -35.20 -5.03 17.39
CA THR A 163 -34.84 -3.75 16.76
C THR A 163 -34.00 -4.00 15.52
N GLU A 164 -34.39 -3.41 14.42
CA GLU A 164 -33.61 -3.40 13.18
C GLU A 164 -32.72 -2.15 13.15
N ILE A 165 -31.40 -2.35 13.00
CA ILE A 165 -30.44 -1.27 12.90
C ILE A 165 -30.08 -1.09 11.42
N LYS A 166 -30.43 0.08 10.87
CA LYS A 166 -30.24 0.41 9.45
C LYS A 166 -29.40 1.65 9.24
N TRP A 167 -28.66 1.66 8.15
CA TRP A 167 -28.02 2.88 7.64
C TRP A 167 -27.89 2.83 6.11
N ASN A 168 -27.78 4.01 5.49
CA ASN A 168 -27.41 4.12 4.09
C ASN A 168 -25.90 4.26 4.00
N ASP A 169 -25.25 3.27 3.43
CA ASP A 169 -23.80 3.25 3.24
C ASP A 169 -23.44 3.84 1.90
N ILE A 170 -22.39 4.67 1.85
CA ILE A 170 -21.94 5.32 0.60
C ILE A 170 -21.60 4.28 -0.49
N VAL A 171 -21.10 3.10 -0.10
CA VAL A 171 -20.59 2.08 -1.03
C VAL A 171 -21.55 0.89 -1.17
N LYS A 172 -22.16 0.49 -0.07
CA LYS A 172 -22.99 -0.75 0.03
C LYS A 172 -24.48 -0.50 -0.09
N ASP A 173 -24.91 0.75 -0.27
CA ASP A 173 -26.32 1.17 -0.24
C ASP A 173 -26.97 0.91 1.14
N GLU A 174 -28.22 0.51 1.19
CA GLU A 174 -28.89 0.20 2.45
C GLU A 174 -28.33 -1.09 3.08
N VAL A 175 -27.89 -0.99 4.32
CA VAL A 175 -27.41 -2.12 5.14
C VAL A 175 -28.27 -2.21 6.39
N SER A 176 -28.67 -3.41 6.77
CA SER A 176 -29.44 -3.66 7.98
C SER A 176 -28.95 -4.86 8.76
N PHE A 177 -29.14 -4.80 10.09
CA PHE A 177 -28.84 -5.89 11.03
C PHE A 177 -29.95 -5.99 12.06
N GLU A 178 -30.33 -7.24 12.39
CA GLU A 178 -31.25 -7.50 13.49
C GLU A 178 -30.48 -7.50 14.83
N SER A 179 -31.06 -6.85 15.85
CA SER A 179 -30.45 -6.75 17.18
C SER A 179 -30.19 -8.10 17.86
N GLU A 180 -31.02 -9.11 17.56
CA GLU A 180 -30.87 -10.48 18.03
C GLU A 180 -29.57 -11.13 17.56
N GLY A 181 -29.05 -10.75 16.39
CA GLY A 181 -27.76 -11.20 15.85
C GLY A 181 -26.54 -10.51 16.51
N ILE A 182 -26.74 -9.38 17.16
CA ILE A 182 -25.66 -8.60 17.78
C ILE A 182 -25.38 -9.07 19.21
N GLY A 183 -26.45 -9.18 20.05
CA GLY A 183 -26.33 -9.47 21.47
C GLY A 183 -25.64 -8.41 22.30
N ASP A 184 -25.70 -8.51 23.62
CA ASP A 184 -25.07 -7.56 24.53
C ASP A 184 -23.53 -7.68 24.44
N PHE A 185 -22.87 -6.61 24.05
CA PHE A 185 -21.42 -6.59 23.83
C PHE A 185 -20.67 -5.80 24.91
N VAL A 186 -19.44 -6.20 25.20
CA VAL A 186 -18.59 -5.50 26.16
C VAL A 186 -18.20 -4.13 25.61
N ILE A 187 -18.38 -3.08 26.39
CA ILE A 187 -17.94 -1.72 26.09
C ILE A 187 -16.69 -1.34 26.90
N VAL A 188 -16.55 -1.85 28.13
CA VAL A 188 -15.37 -1.68 28.97
C VAL A 188 -14.93 -3.04 29.50
N LYS A 189 -13.66 -3.36 29.36
CA LYS A 189 -13.04 -4.58 29.86
C LYS A 189 -12.88 -4.52 31.39
N LYS A 190 -12.55 -5.65 32.04
CA LYS A 190 -12.30 -5.74 33.49
C LYS A 190 -11.17 -4.80 33.97
N ASP A 191 -10.18 -4.55 33.13
CA ASP A 191 -9.06 -3.66 33.40
C ASP A 191 -9.37 -2.16 33.21
N GLY A 192 -10.64 -1.83 32.94
CA GLY A 192 -11.10 -0.47 32.67
C GLY A 192 -10.87 0.04 31.26
N THR A 193 -10.24 -0.76 30.38
CA THR A 193 -9.96 -0.38 28.99
C THR A 193 -11.24 -0.42 28.15
N PRO A 194 -11.59 0.62 27.38
CA PRO A 194 -12.71 0.59 26.46
C PRO A 194 -12.44 -0.38 25.30
N THR A 195 -13.52 -0.98 24.79
CA THR A 195 -13.43 -1.78 23.58
C THR A 195 -13.47 -0.89 22.34
N TYR A 196 -12.96 -1.42 21.20
CA TYR A 196 -12.88 -0.72 19.94
C TYR A 196 -14.21 -0.03 19.54
N ASN A 197 -15.31 -0.77 19.47
CA ASN A 197 -16.60 -0.24 19.01
C ASN A 197 -17.12 0.91 19.88
N TYR A 198 -16.85 0.87 21.17
CA TYR A 198 -17.26 1.89 22.11
C TYR A 198 -16.37 3.15 22.01
N ALA A 199 -15.06 2.99 22.06
CA ALA A 199 -14.12 4.12 21.97
C ALA A 199 -14.27 4.88 20.65
N VAL A 200 -14.34 4.17 19.53
CA VAL A 200 -14.51 4.76 18.20
C VAL A 200 -15.79 5.60 18.10
N ALA A 201 -16.93 5.09 18.59
CA ALA A 201 -18.19 5.82 18.52
C ALA A 201 -18.13 7.14 19.32
N ILE A 202 -17.54 7.12 20.52
CA ILE A 202 -17.36 8.31 21.34
C ILE A 202 -16.44 9.31 20.66
N ASP A 203 -15.28 8.84 20.17
CA ASP A 203 -14.28 9.71 19.57
C ASP A 203 -14.77 10.34 18.27
N ASP A 204 -15.39 9.55 17.40
CA ASP A 204 -15.95 10.06 16.14
C ASP A 204 -17.01 11.15 16.40
N TYR A 205 -17.85 11.00 17.41
CA TYR A 205 -18.81 12.02 17.79
C TYR A 205 -18.14 13.28 18.39
N LEU A 206 -17.26 13.12 19.36
CA LEU A 206 -16.63 14.25 20.05
C LEU A 206 -15.66 15.02 19.15
N MET A 207 -15.00 14.34 18.24
CA MET A 207 -14.14 14.96 17.21
C MET A 207 -14.92 15.46 15.98
N LYS A 208 -16.29 15.40 16.05
CA LYS A 208 -17.18 15.93 15.02
C LYS A 208 -17.01 15.28 13.65
N MET A 209 -16.72 13.99 13.62
CA MET A 209 -16.65 13.26 12.35
C MET A 209 -18.00 13.24 11.65
N THR A 210 -18.02 13.69 10.41
CA THR A 210 -19.23 13.73 9.57
C THR A 210 -19.38 12.47 8.74
N HIS A 211 -18.26 11.90 8.32
CA HIS A 211 -18.20 10.68 7.50
C HIS A 211 -17.13 9.73 8.02
N VAL A 212 -17.40 8.44 7.92
CA VAL A 212 -16.50 7.35 8.31
C VAL A 212 -16.31 6.43 7.13
N LEU A 213 -15.23 6.68 6.36
CA LEU A 213 -14.79 5.80 5.26
C LEU A 213 -13.75 4.82 5.78
N ARG A 214 -14.01 3.50 5.64
CA ARG A 214 -13.13 2.44 6.16
C ARG A 214 -13.32 1.13 5.39
N GLY A 215 -12.51 0.12 5.68
CA GLY A 215 -12.65 -1.21 5.06
C GLY A 215 -13.97 -1.90 5.42
N ASP A 216 -14.48 -2.74 4.53
CA ASP A 216 -15.75 -3.46 4.73
C ASP A 216 -15.65 -4.61 5.75
N ASP A 217 -14.46 -4.96 6.21
CA ASP A 217 -14.26 -5.80 7.38
C ASP A 217 -14.79 -5.20 8.69
N HIS A 218 -15.11 -3.90 8.68
CA HIS A 218 -15.76 -3.19 9.78
C HIS A 218 -17.29 -3.13 9.68
N ILE A 219 -17.92 -3.69 8.65
CA ILE A 219 -19.36 -3.55 8.42
C ILE A 219 -20.18 -4.13 9.60
N SER A 220 -19.73 -5.25 10.18
CA SER A 220 -20.36 -5.88 11.34
C SER A 220 -20.12 -5.12 12.67
N ASN A 221 -19.22 -4.14 12.69
CA ASN A 221 -18.98 -3.26 13.83
C ASN A 221 -19.96 -2.08 13.85
N THR A 222 -20.38 -1.63 12.68
CA THR A 222 -21.21 -0.43 12.49
C THR A 222 -22.51 -0.45 13.29
N PRO A 223 -23.30 -1.53 13.33
CA PRO A 223 -24.53 -1.53 14.11
C PRO A 223 -24.29 -1.37 15.62
N LYS A 224 -23.19 -1.90 16.16
CA LYS A 224 -22.80 -1.69 17.58
C LYS A 224 -22.48 -0.23 17.87
N GLN A 225 -21.80 0.43 16.93
CA GLN A 225 -21.48 1.86 17.05
C GLN A 225 -22.73 2.72 16.94
N ILE A 226 -23.63 2.45 16.00
CA ILE A 226 -24.92 3.14 15.86
C ILE A 226 -25.72 3.04 17.17
N LEU A 227 -25.80 1.85 17.78
CA LEU A 227 -26.48 1.67 19.07
C LEU A 227 -25.89 2.52 20.18
N VAL A 228 -24.57 2.72 20.22
CA VAL A 228 -23.91 3.62 21.19
C VAL A 228 -24.31 5.07 20.92
N TYR A 229 -24.31 5.51 19.66
CA TYR A 229 -24.78 6.87 19.28
C TYR A 229 -26.23 7.10 19.75
N GLU A 230 -27.13 6.19 19.43
CA GLU A 230 -28.56 6.29 19.79
C GLU A 230 -28.77 6.33 21.30
N ALA A 231 -28.04 5.48 22.06
CA ALA A 231 -28.14 5.43 23.52
C ALA A 231 -27.70 6.74 24.19
N LEU A 232 -26.75 7.44 23.59
CA LEU A 232 -26.26 8.74 24.06
C LEU A 232 -27.06 9.92 23.48
N GLY A 233 -28.06 9.65 22.60
CA GLY A 233 -28.86 10.69 21.96
C GLY A 233 -28.13 11.44 20.86
N TRP A 234 -27.13 10.80 20.24
CA TRP A 234 -26.27 11.39 19.21
C TRP A 234 -26.69 10.95 17.81
N THR A 235 -26.42 11.79 16.82
CA THR A 235 -26.59 11.42 15.41
C THR A 235 -25.33 10.73 14.91
N PRO A 236 -25.44 9.51 14.35
CA PRO A 236 -24.29 8.84 13.74
C PRO A 236 -23.73 9.59 12.53
N PRO A 237 -22.45 9.45 12.22
CA PRO A 237 -21.87 9.93 10.95
C PRO A 237 -22.41 9.12 9.76
N VAL A 238 -22.17 9.62 8.56
CA VAL A 238 -22.40 8.86 7.34
C VAL A 238 -21.30 7.80 7.18
N PHE A 239 -21.67 6.54 6.99
CA PHE A 239 -20.70 5.44 6.83
C PHE A 239 -20.47 5.10 5.37
N GLY A 240 -19.23 4.68 5.03
CA GLY A 240 -18.87 4.12 3.75
C GLY A 240 -17.86 2.97 3.94
N HIS A 241 -18.24 1.76 3.52
CA HIS A 241 -17.44 0.55 3.68
C HIS A 241 -16.83 0.12 2.35
N MET A 242 -15.54 0.43 2.18
CA MET A 242 -14.75 0.16 0.98
C MET A 242 -14.44 -1.32 0.88
N THR A 243 -14.53 -1.86 -0.33
CA THR A 243 -14.26 -3.26 -0.63
C THR A 243 -12.80 -3.65 -0.38
N LEU A 244 -12.55 -4.94 -0.19
CA LEU A 244 -11.21 -5.48 0.01
C LEU A 244 -10.32 -5.28 -1.22
N ILE A 245 -9.01 -5.22 -0.98
CA ILE A 245 -8.00 -5.43 -2.02
C ILE A 245 -7.68 -6.92 -2.08
N VAL A 246 -7.66 -7.48 -3.28
CA VAL A 246 -7.42 -8.90 -3.53
C VAL A 246 -6.25 -9.08 -4.50
N ASN A 247 -5.59 -10.24 -4.42
CA ASN A 247 -4.57 -10.65 -5.38
C ASN A 247 -5.21 -11.26 -6.65
N GLU A 248 -4.38 -11.67 -7.61
CA GLU A 248 -4.82 -12.29 -8.86
C GLU A 248 -5.70 -13.55 -8.67
N ASN A 249 -5.52 -14.25 -7.56
CA ASN A 249 -6.34 -15.41 -7.18
C ASN A 249 -7.64 -15.02 -6.46
N ARG A 250 -7.99 -13.72 -6.45
CA ARG A 250 -9.15 -13.15 -5.75
C ARG A 250 -9.18 -13.42 -4.25
N ARG A 251 -8.01 -13.62 -3.64
CA ARG A 251 -7.86 -13.75 -2.18
C ARG A 251 -7.48 -12.40 -1.58
N LYS A 252 -8.02 -12.10 -0.40
CA LYS A 252 -7.63 -10.90 0.37
C LYS A 252 -6.11 -10.84 0.49
N LEU A 253 -5.52 -9.68 0.22
CA LEU A 253 -4.09 -9.46 0.50
C LEU A 253 -3.82 -9.75 1.98
N SER A 254 -2.87 -10.62 2.24
CA SER A 254 -2.50 -11.00 3.59
C SER A 254 -0.98 -10.94 3.76
N LYS A 255 -0.51 -10.64 4.96
CA LYS A 255 0.92 -10.59 5.31
C LYS A 255 1.71 -11.88 4.99
N ARG A 256 1.01 -12.96 4.62
CA ARG A 256 1.60 -14.27 4.24
C ARG A 256 1.74 -14.44 2.73
N ASP A 257 1.25 -13.50 1.94
CA ASP A 257 1.37 -13.53 0.48
C ASP A 257 2.69 -12.86 0.09
N GLU A 258 3.74 -13.65 -0.08
CA GLU A 258 5.08 -13.18 -0.45
C GLU A 258 5.17 -12.73 -1.91
N SER A 259 4.15 -12.99 -2.72
CA SER A 259 4.11 -12.59 -4.13
C SER A 259 3.87 -11.10 -4.35
N ILE A 260 3.32 -10.41 -3.35
CA ILE A 260 2.97 -8.98 -3.42
C ILE A 260 3.61 -8.23 -2.25
N ILE A 261 4.35 -7.19 -2.56
CA ILE A 261 4.84 -6.24 -1.58
C ILE A 261 3.66 -5.51 -0.94
N GLN A 262 3.60 -5.51 0.38
CA GLN A 262 2.41 -5.03 1.09
C GLN A 262 2.61 -3.73 1.86
N PHE A 263 3.85 -3.37 2.18
CA PHE A 263 4.18 -2.20 2.98
C PHE A 263 4.74 -1.06 2.12
N ILE A 264 4.28 0.15 2.38
CA ILE A 264 4.70 1.36 1.65
C ILE A 264 6.21 1.58 1.74
N GLU A 265 6.81 1.27 2.89
CA GLU A 265 8.25 1.32 3.11
C GLU A 265 9.04 0.54 2.04
N GLN A 266 8.60 -0.69 1.75
CA GLN A 266 9.28 -1.55 0.79
C GLN A 266 9.24 -0.98 -0.64
N TYR A 267 8.15 -0.34 -1.03
CA TYR A 267 8.06 0.36 -2.33
C TYR A 267 9.03 1.53 -2.39
N LYS A 268 9.10 2.34 -1.34
CA LYS A 268 10.08 3.42 -1.23
C LYS A 268 11.51 2.90 -1.32
N GLU A 269 11.82 1.81 -0.60
CA GLU A 269 13.15 1.18 -0.62
C GLU A 269 13.54 0.63 -1.99
N LEU A 270 12.59 0.23 -2.82
CA LEU A 270 12.83 -0.20 -4.20
C LEU A 270 12.94 0.96 -5.19
N GLY A 271 12.70 2.20 -4.75
CA GLY A 271 12.76 3.37 -5.62
C GLY A 271 11.50 3.58 -6.46
N TYR A 272 10.32 3.17 -5.95
CA TYR A 272 9.05 3.63 -6.50
C TYR A 272 8.81 5.08 -6.12
N LEU A 273 8.11 5.80 -6.99
CA LEU A 273 7.77 7.20 -6.78
C LEU A 273 6.50 7.36 -5.95
N PRO A 274 6.47 8.28 -4.99
CA PRO A 274 5.28 8.50 -4.17
C PRO A 274 4.07 8.93 -5.00
N GLU A 275 4.24 9.75 -6.04
CA GLU A 275 3.19 10.21 -6.94
C GLU A 275 2.57 9.05 -7.72
N ALA A 276 3.40 8.15 -8.22
CA ALA A 276 2.94 6.97 -8.95
C ALA A 276 2.18 6.01 -8.04
N LEU A 277 2.69 5.81 -6.82
CA LEU A 277 2.04 4.94 -5.84
C LEU A 277 0.73 5.57 -5.33
N PHE A 278 0.69 6.89 -5.12
CA PHE A 278 -0.52 7.64 -4.82
C PHE A 278 -1.59 7.43 -5.91
N ASN A 279 -1.22 7.61 -7.17
CA ASN A 279 -2.09 7.41 -8.32
C ASN A 279 -2.62 5.97 -8.37
N PHE A 280 -1.73 4.98 -8.27
CA PHE A 280 -2.10 3.58 -8.31
C PHE A 280 -3.06 3.20 -7.18
N ILE A 281 -2.77 3.60 -5.93
CA ILE A 281 -3.62 3.33 -4.77
C ILE A 281 -4.99 3.98 -4.92
N THR A 282 -5.06 5.20 -5.48
CA THR A 282 -6.35 5.87 -5.75
C THR A 282 -7.21 5.04 -6.70
N MET A 283 -6.60 4.39 -7.70
CA MET A 283 -7.32 3.54 -8.65
C MET A 283 -7.71 2.16 -8.09
N LEU A 284 -7.26 1.81 -6.89
CA LEU A 284 -7.65 0.56 -6.22
C LEU A 284 -9.04 0.66 -5.59
N GLY A 285 -10.07 0.48 -6.40
CA GLY A 285 -11.48 0.49 -5.98
C GLY A 285 -12.17 1.85 -6.12
N TRP A 286 -11.59 2.75 -6.88
CA TRP A 286 -12.21 3.97 -7.37
C TRP A 286 -11.81 4.18 -8.84
N SER A 287 -12.67 4.78 -9.65
CA SER A 287 -12.38 5.06 -11.05
C SER A 287 -12.88 6.43 -11.49
N PRO A 288 -12.07 7.18 -12.29
CA PRO A 288 -12.46 8.47 -12.85
C PRO A 288 -13.55 8.33 -13.92
N VAL A 289 -14.05 9.46 -14.39
CA VAL A 289 -14.86 9.51 -15.61
C VAL A 289 -13.90 9.54 -16.79
N GLY A 290 -14.04 8.60 -17.74
CA GLY A 290 -13.16 8.49 -18.91
C GLY A 290 -12.14 7.34 -18.80
N GLU A 291 -11.17 7.33 -19.72
CA GLU A 291 -10.17 6.27 -19.87
C GLU A 291 -8.77 6.69 -19.38
N GLU A 292 -8.62 7.92 -18.90
CA GLU A 292 -7.36 8.43 -18.38
C GLU A 292 -7.01 7.75 -17.07
N GLU A 293 -5.72 7.40 -16.89
CA GLU A 293 -5.25 6.65 -15.73
C GLU A 293 -4.12 7.36 -14.96
N ILE A 294 -3.52 8.38 -15.54
CA ILE A 294 -2.43 9.15 -14.94
C ILE A 294 -2.93 10.54 -14.56
N PHE A 295 -2.92 10.83 -13.26
CA PHE A 295 -3.42 12.10 -12.72
C PHE A 295 -2.47 12.63 -11.66
N SER A 296 -2.34 13.94 -11.58
CA SER A 296 -1.70 14.57 -10.43
C SER A 296 -2.59 14.47 -9.17
N LYS A 297 -2.00 14.70 -8.01
CA LYS A 297 -2.71 14.73 -6.74
C LYS A 297 -3.83 15.78 -6.76
N GLU A 298 -3.57 16.95 -7.33
CA GLU A 298 -4.51 18.07 -7.46
C GLU A 298 -5.71 17.70 -8.35
N GLN A 299 -5.45 17.03 -9.47
CA GLN A 299 -6.50 16.50 -10.34
C GLN A 299 -7.37 15.48 -9.61
N PHE A 300 -6.75 14.55 -8.86
CA PHE A 300 -7.52 13.60 -8.04
C PHE A 300 -8.39 14.31 -7.00
N ILE A 301 -7.88 15.32 -6.31
CA ILE A 301 -8.66 16.11 -5.34
C ILE A 301 -9.87 16.74 -6.02
N GLU A 302 -9.72 17.28 -7.21
CA GLU A 302 -10.81 17.93 -7.95
C GLU A 302 -11.91 16.97 -8.38
N ILE A 303 -11.52 15.77 -8.88
CA ILE A 303 -12.45 14.81 -9.49
C ILE A 303 -12.96 13.73 -8.53
N PHE A 304 -12.42 13.66 -7.30
CA PHE A 304 -12.77 12.58 -6.38
C PHE A 304 -14.23 12.66 -5.92
N ASP A 305 -15.00 11.64 -6.26
CA ASP A 305 -16.38 11.45 -5.82
C ASP A 305 -16.50 10.08 -5.11
N PRO A 306 -16.83 10.06 -3.80
CA PRO A 306 -16.99 8.81 -3.05
C PRO A 306 -18.12 7.93 -3.57
N ALA A 307 -19.11 8.48 -4.29
CA ALA A 307 -20.15 7.68 -4.92
C ALA A 307 -19.62 6.76 -6.06
N ARG A 308 -18.40 7.01 -6.52
CA ARG A 308 -17.70 6.18 -7.53
C ARG A 308 -16.83 5.09 -6.92
N LEU A 309 -16.85 4.91 -5.60
CA LEU A 309 -16.19 3.80 -4.94
C LEU A 309 -16.79 2.47 -5.40
N SER A 310 -15.92 1.52 -5.74
CA SER A 310 -16.33 0.23 -6.30
C SER A 310 -17.08 -0.63 -5.26
N LYS A 311 -18.14 -1.27 -5.68
CA LYS A 311 -18.87 -2.28 -4.90
C LYS A 311 -18.22 -3.67 -4.98
N SER A 312 -17.25 -3.86 -5.86
CA SER A 312 -16.51 -5.11 -6.05
C SER A 312 -15.08 -4.99 -5.53
N PRO A 313 -14.47 -6.10 -5.04
CA PRO A 313 -13.09 -6.11 -4.60
C PRO A 313 -12.13 -5.57 -5.66
N ALA A 314 -11.14 -4.79 -5.23
CA ALA A 314 -10.13 -4.21 -6.11
C ALA A 314 -8.97 -5.20 -6.33
N LEU A 315 -8.63 -5.47 -7.58
CA LEU A 315 -7.49 -6.31 -7.94
C LEU A 315 -6.19 -5.50 -7.81
N PHE A 316 -5.24 -6.03 -7.03
CA PHE A 316 -3.88 -5.50 -7.02
C PHE A 316 -3.09 -6.07 -8.21
N ASP A 317 -2.95 -5.27 -9.26
CA ASP A 317 -2.22 -5.62 -10.48
C ASP A 317 -0.80 -5.03 -10.41
N THR A 318 0.18 -5.89 -10.15
CA THR A 318 1.60 -5.51 -10.06
C THR A 318 2.13 -5.00 -11.41
N SER A 319 1.67 -5.56 -12.52
CA SER A 319 2.09 -5.13 -13.85
C SER A 319 1.61 -3.71 -14.15
N LYS A 320 0.36 -3.40 -13.76
CA LYS A 320 -0.19 -2.05 -13.86
C LYS A 320 0.56 -1.04 -12.99
N LEU A 321 0.93 -1.41 -11.76
CA LEU A 321 1.73 -0.56 -10.90
C LEU A 321 3.10 -0.26 -11.52
N ARG A 322 3.79 -1.27 -12.04
CA ARG A 322 5.09 -1.11 -12.73
C ARG A 322 4.96 -0.20 -13.93
N TRP A 323 3.96 -0.43 -14.77
CA TRP A 323 3.67 0.42 -15.93
C TRP A 323 3.42 1.87 -15.50
N MET A 324 2.57 2.08 -14.50
CA MET A 324 2.24 3.42 -14.01
C MET A 324 3.48 4.13 -13.48
N ASN A 325 4.28 3.46 -12.64
CA ASN A 325 5.51 4.05 -12.13
C ASN A 325 6.52 4.37 -13.26
N ASN A 326 6.61 3.51 -14.29
CA ASN A 326 7.42 3.80 -15.48
C ASN A 326 6.99 5.09 -16.20
N GLN A 327 5.67 5.38 -16.28
CA GLN A 327 5.20 6.63 -16.89
C GLN A 327 5.69 7.87 -16.12
N TYR A 328 5.79 7.79 -14.80
CA TYR A 328 6.35 8.85 -13.96
C TYR A 328 7.89 8.91 -14.06
N MET A 329 8.58 7.75 -14.03
CA MET A 329 10.05 7.68 -14.17
C MET A 329 10.57 8.34 -15.45
N LYS A 330 9.84 8.20 -16.56
CA LYS A 330 10.17 8.83 -17.87
C LYS A 330 10.11 10.35 -17.83
N GLN A 331 9.38 10.93 -16.92
CA GLN A 331 9.20 12.39 -16.81
C GLN A 331 10.19 13.04 -15.84
N LEU A 332 10.93 12.24 -15.06
CA LEU A 332 11.93 12.75 -14.13
C LEU A 332 13.17 13.27 -14.86
N ASP A 333 13.82 14.26 -14.25
CA ASP A 333 15.16 14.66 -14.65
C ASP A 333 16.14 13.51 -14.37
N LEU A 334 17.17 13.40 -15.21
CA LEU A 334 18.18 12.33 -15.09
C LEU A 334 18.84 12.28 -13.71
N ASP A 335 19.05 13.43 -13.07
CA ASP A 335 19.65 13.51 -11.74
C ASP A 335 18.78 12.80 -10.68
N GLU A 336 17.47 12.94 -10.80
CA GLU A 336 16.52 12.25 -9.91
C GLU A 336 16.52 10.74 -10.14
N VAL A 337 16.55 10.30 -11.40
CA VAL A 337 16.63 8.87 -11.75
C VAL A 337 17.95 8.26 -11.27
N VAL A 338 19.07 8.98 -11.42
CA VAL A 338 20.39 8.58 -10.89
C VAL A 338 20.33 8.43 -9.36
N ALA A 339 19.74 9.40 -8.66
CA ALA A 339 19.58 9.36 -7.20
C ALA A 339 18.74 8.17 -6.72
N LEU A 340 17.73 7.77 -7.50
CA LEU A 340 16.89 6.60 -7.20
C LEU A 340 17.59 5.27 -7.53
N SER A 341 18.47 5.22 -8.50
CA SER A 341 19.01 3.98 -9.08
C SER A 341 20.38 3.60 -8.53
N VAL A 342 21.28 4.56 -8.39
CA VAL A 342 22.68 4.32 -8.01
C VAL A 342 22.84 3.66 -6.64
N PRO A 343 22.07 3.99 -5.60
CA PRO A 343 22.14 3.28 -4.32
C PRO A 343 21.94 1.76 -4.45
N HIS A 344 21.13 1.31 -5.41
CA HIS A 344 20.90 -0.11 -5.67
C HIS A 344 22.11 -0.78 -6.35
N LEU A 345 22.78 -0.09 -7.27
CA LEU A 345 24.03 -0.57 -7.87
C LEU A 345 25.13 -0.70 -6.82
N VAL A 346 25.23 0.27 -5.91
CA VAL A 346 26.19 0.24 -4.79
C VAL A 346 25.88 -0.93 -3.85
N LYS A 347 24.63 -1.08 -3.44
CA LYS A 347 24.18 -2.18 -2.57
C LYS A 347 24.42 -3.56 -3.20
N ALA A 348 24.30 -3.67 -4.51
CA ALA A 348 24.58 -4.89 -5.27
C ALA A 348 26.09 -5.11 -5.54
N GLY A 349 26.97 -4.22 -5.07
CA GLY A 349 28.41 -4.31 -5.29
C GLY A 349 28.85 -4.11 -6.74
N LYS A 350 28.00 -3.53 -7.58
CA LYS A 350 28.29 -3.28 -9.00
C LYS A 350 29.17 -2.06 -9.20
N VAL A 351 28.99 -1.03 -8.37
CA VAL A 351 29.81 0.19 -8.35
C VAL A 351 30.18 0.56 -6.92
N GLN A 352 31.27 1.30 -6.75
CA GLN A 352 31.68 1.80 -5.44
C GLN A 352 30.85 3.04 -5.06
N GLU A 353 30.73 3.31 -3.75
CA GLU A 353 30.06 4.52 -3.26
C GLU A 353 30.85 5.78 -3.65
N ALA A 354 32.18 5.77 -3.41
CA ALA A 354 33.08 6.82 -3.85
C ALA A 354 33.61 6.51 -5.26
N ARG A 355 33.39 7.40 -6.21
CA ARG A 355 33.72 7.25 -7.61
C ARG A 355 34.51 8.47 -8.10
N ASP A 356 35.42 8.28 -9.04
CA ASP A 356 36.01 9.36 -9.80
C ASP A 356 35.03 9.95 -10.84
N ALA A 357 35.40 11.07 -11.43
CA ALA A 357 34.52 11.78 -12.36
C ALA A 357 34.17 10.95 -13.62
N GLU A 358 35.10 10.11 -14.07
CA GLU A 358 34.91 9.26 -15.26
C GLU A 358 33.87 8.14 -14.95
N THR A 359 34.05 7.45 -13.83
CA THR A 359 33.12 6.42 -13.37
C THR A 359 31.76 7.02 -13.07
N GLU A 360 31.68 8.21 -12.47
CA GLU A 360 30.41 8.89 -12.19
C GLU A 360 29.68 9.22 -13.49
N GLN A 361 30.37 9.73 -14.51
CA GLN A 361 29.79 10.00 -15.82
C GLN A 361 29.32 8.71 -16.50
N TRP A 362 30.12 7.65 -16.45
CA TRP A 362 29.74 6.34 -16.99
C TRP A 362 28.48 5.78 -16.34
N VAL A 363 28.37 5.84 -14.99
CA VAL A 363 27.17 5.41 -14.26
C VAL A 363 25.96 6.24 -14.66
N ARG A 364 26.12 7.54 -14.81
CA ARG A 364 25.08 8.46 -15.26
C ARG A 364 24.57 8.09 -16.66
N ASP A 365 25.48 7.84 -17.59
CA ASP A 365 25.15 7.44 -18.97
C ASP A 365 24.46 6.06 -18.99
N LEU A 366 24.88 5.14 -18.12
CA LEU A 366 24.25 3.84 -17.94
C LEU A 366 22.81 3.96 -17.46
N VAL A 367 22.56 4.81 -16.47
CA VAL A 367 21.19 5.09 -15.98
C VAL A 367 20.35 5.74 -17.07
N ALA A 368 20.91 6.73 -17.79
CA ALA A 368 20.25 7.40 -18.91
C ALA A 368 19.84 6.42 -20.02
N LEU A 369 20.68 5.42 -20.29
CA LEU A 369 20.42 4.40 -21.30
C LEU A 369 19.16 3.56 -20.98
N TYR A 370 18.84 3.37 -19.69
CA TYR A 370 17.75 2.51 -19.25
C TYR A 370 16.54 3.28 -18.69
N GLN A 371 16.59 4.61 -18.56
CA GLN A 371 15.51 5.40 -17.96
C GLN A 371 14.12 5.10 -18.56
N GLU A 372 14.04 4.98 -19.89
CA GLU A 372 12.78 4.67 -20.60
C GLU A 372 12.20 3.28 -20.27
N GLN A 373 13.06 2.35 -19.84
CA GLN A 373 12.68 0.96 -19.58
C GLN A 373 12.41 0.70 -18.11
N MET A 374 13.01 1.46 -17.21
CA MET A 374 12.87 1.25 -15.77
C MET A 374 11.45 1.53 -15.28
N SER A 375 10.91 0.58 -14.53
CA SER A 375 9.68 0.79 -13.79
C SER A 375 9.93 1.40 -12.40
N PHE A 376 11.07 1.10 -11.77
CA PHE A 376 11.49 1.65 -10.47
C PHE A 376 13.02 1.55 -10.28
N GLY A 377 13.57 2.28 -9.34
CA GLY A 377 15.03 2.45 -9.20
C GLY A 377 15.84 1.15 -9.10
N ALA A 378 15.39 0.17 -8.33
CA ALA A 378 16.11 -1.08 -8.11
C ALA A 378 16.24 -1.96 -9.37
N GLU A 379 15.38 -1.78 -10.38
CA GLU A 379 15.47 -2.54 -11.64
C GLU A 379 16.78 -2.30 -12.39
N ILE A 380 17.45 -1.18 -12.13
CA ILE A 380 18.75 -0.87 -12.77
C ILE A 380 19.77 -1.99 -12.57
N VAL A 381 19.72 -2.71 -11.44
CA VAL A 381 20.67 -3.79 -11.14
C VAL A 381 20.52 -4.95 -12.13
N GLU A 382 19.29 -5.36 -12.38
CA GLU A 382 18.97 -6.45 -13.33
C GLU A 382 19.20 -6.00 -14.78
N LEU A 383 18.66 -4.83 -15.14
CA LEU A 383 18.74 -4.28 -16.50
C LEU A 383 20.18 -4.05 -16.98
N THR A 384 21.10 -3.74 -16.06
CA THR A 384 22.49 -3.42 -16.39
C THR A 384 23.45 -4.57 -16.13
N GLU A 385 22.97 -5.77 -15.79
CA GLU A 385 23.83 -6.88 -15.39
C GLU A 385 24.88 -7.24 -16.45
N MET A 386 24.55 -7.13 -17.73
CA MET A 386 25.44 -7.40 -18.83
C MET A 386 26.73 -6.53 -18.85
N PHE A 387 26.69 -5.34 -18.26
CA PHE A 387 27.85 -4.44 -18.20
C PHE A 387 28.88 -4.88 -17.16
N PHE A 388 28.50 -5.73 -16.23
CA PHE A 388 29.33 -6.20 -15.12
C PHE A 388 29.76 -7.67 -15.27
N LYS A 389 29.23 -8.39 -16.28
CA LYS A 389 29.62 -9.77 -16.60
C LYS A 389 30.79 -9.80 -17.57
N LYS A 390 31.79 -10.63 -17.28
CA LYS A 390 32.92 -10.92 -18.20
C LYS A 390 32.49 -11.88 -19.31
N GLU A 391 31.72 -12.90 -18.94
CA GLU A 391 31.20 -13.90 -19.86
C GLU A 391 29.70 -13.75 -20.01
N ILE A 392 29.18 -14.05 -21.19
CA ILE A 392 27.74 -13.96 -21.50
C ILE A 392 27.15 -15.38 -21.51
N ASP A 393 26.08 -15.57 -20.78
CA ASP A 393 25.22 -16.74 -20.89
C ASP A 393 24.14 -16.48 -21.94
N TYR A 394 24.21 -17.19 -23.06
CA TYR A 394 23.25 -17.03 -24.13
C TYR A 394 22.00 -17.86 -23.91
N SER A 395 20.82 -17.25 -24.00
CA SER A 395 19.54 -17.95 -24.04
C SER A 395 19.44 -18.82 -25.31
N GLU A 396 18.48 -19.76 -25.34
CA GLU A 396 18.25 -20.57 -26.55
C GLU A 396 17.86 -19.71 -27.77
N GLU A 397 17.13 -18.63 -27.55
CA GLU A 397 16.82 -17.66 -28.62
C GLU A 397 18.07 -16.94 -29.12
N ALA A 398 18.94 -16.50 -28.21
CA ALA A 398 20.21 -15.86 -28.53
C ALA A 398 21.14 -16.83 -29.31
N LYS A 399 21.25 -18.08 -28.88
CA LYS A 399 22.00 -19.13 -29.57
C LYS A 399 21.48 -19.38 -30.98
N ALA A 400 20.15 -19.39 -31.15
CA ALA A 400 19.55 -19.53 -32.47
C ALA A 400 19.94 -18.40 -33.43
N VAL A 401 19.99 -17.16 -32.94
CA VAL A 401 20.47 -16.01 -33.72
C VAL A 401 21.95 -16.18 -34.11
N LEU A 402 22.80 -16.59 -33.18
CA LEU A 402 24.24 -16.75 -33.40
C LEU A 402 24.56 -17.91 -34.36
N ALA A 403 23.64 -18.87 -34.54
CA ALA A 403 23.78 -20.00 -35.44
C ALA A 403 23.38 -19.69 -36.90
N GLU A 404 22.90 -18.49 -37.21
CA GLU A 404 22.54 -18.10 -38.58
C GLU A 404 23.79 -17.97 -39.46
N GLU A 405 23.66 -18.37 -40.74
CA GLU A 405 24.76 -18.52 -41.70
C GLU A 405 25.59 -17.26 -41.92
N GLN A 406 24.99 -16.07 -41.90
CA GLN A 406 25.70 -14.78 -42.09
C GLN A 406 26.41 -14.25 -40.87
N VAL A 407 26.19 -14.83 -39.69
CA VAL A 407 26.69 -14.27 -38.40
C VAL A 407 28.21 -14.19 -38.35
N PRO A 408 28.99 -15.22 -38.69
CA PRO A 408 30.48 -15.11 -38.65
C PRO A 408 31.01 -13.99 -39.52
N GLU A 409 30.49 -13.79 -40.73
CA GLU A 409 30.89 -12.70 -41.60
C GLU A 409 30.54 -11.35 -41.06
N VAL A 410 29.34 -11.17 -40.52
CA VAL A 410 28.88 -9.90 -39.92
C VAL A 410 29.71 -9.53 -38.69
N LEU A 411 29.94 -10.49 -37.78
CA LEU A 411 30.69 -10.24 -36.53
C LEU A 411 32.18 -9.95 -36.81
N LYS A 412 32.77 -10.66 -37.76
CA LYS A 412 34.18 -10.40 -38.15
C LYS A 412 34.33 -9.02 -38.77
N ALA A 413 33.49 -8.67 -39.73
CA ALA A 413 33.49 -7.34 -40.34
C ALA A 413 33.24 -6.25 -39.29
N PHE A 414 32.33 -6.48 -38.33
CA PHE A 414 32.11 -5.51 -37.26
C PHE A 414 33.29 -5.37 -36.33
N ALA A 415 33.96 -6.45 -35.96
CA ALA A 415 35.19 -6.41 -35.15
C ALA A 415 36.32 -5.65 -35.86
N GLU A 416 36.51 -5.85 -37.17
CA GLU A 416 37.51 -5.13 -37.97
C GLU A 416 37.21 -3.62 -37.98
N GLU A 417 35.98 -3.20 -38.24
CA GLU A 417 35.58 -1.79 -38.26
C GLU A 417 35.79 -1.10 -36.91
N ILE A 418 35.29 -1.70 -35.82
CA ILE A 418 35.39 -1.09 -34.48
C ILE A 418 36.86 -1.10 -33.96
N SER A 419 37.68 -2.05 -34.40
CA SER A 419 39.11 -2.09 -34.01
C SER A 419 39.86 -0.87 -34.50
N SER A 420 39.51 -0.31 -35.64
CA SER A 420 40.15 0.84 -36.26
C SER A 420 39.70 2.19 -35.70
N LEU A 421 38.65 2.22 -34.85
CA LEU A 421 38.10 3.45 -34.29
C LEU A 421 39.08 4.08 -33.30
N GLU A 422 39.40 5.36 -33.46
CA GLU A 422 40.19 6.16 -32.51
C GLU A 422 39.35 6.55 -31.31
N GLU A 423 38.10 6.94 -31.56
CA GLU A 423 37.08 7.25 -30.52
C GLU A 423 35.99 6.16 -30.52
N PHE A 424 35.67 5.62 -29.34
CA PHE A 424 34.69 4.57 -29.19
C PHE A 424 33.30 5.14 -28.74
N SER A 425 32.80 6.10 -29.51
CA SER A 425 31.55 6.79 -29.28
C SER A 425 30.37 6.08 -29.99
N ALA A 426 29.15 6.35 -29.51
CA ALA A 426 27.93 5.79 -30.11
C ALA A 426 27.78 6.17 -31.60
N ASP A 427 28.19 7.37 -31.99
CA ASP A 427 28.10 7.84 -33.38
C ASP A 427 29.12 7.11 -34.28
N GLU A 428 30.35 6.90 -33.82
CA GLU A 428 31.38 6.13 -34.56
C GLU A 428 30.97 4.65 -34.68
N ILE A 429 30.39 4.04 -33.64
CA ILE A 429 29.87 2.67 -33.66
C ILE A 429 28.72 2.56 -34.65
N LYS A 430 27.85 3.56 -34.73
CA LYS A 430 26.78 3.62 -35.73
C LYS A 430 27.31 3.75 -37.15
N ALA A 431 28.37 4.50 -37.34
CA ALA A 431 29.08 4.62 -38.62
C ALA A 431 29.73 3.28 -39.03
N ALA A 432 30.43 2.62 -38.09
CA ALA A 432 31.05 1.30 -38.28
C ALA A 432 29.97 0.25 -38.68
N THR A 433 28.81 0.24 -38.00
CA THR A 433 27.69 -0.66 -38.36
C THR A 433 27.19 -0.42 -39.78
N LYS A 434 27.15 0.83 -40.26
CA LYS A 434 26.80 1.14 -41.67
C LYS A 434 27.89 0.68 -42.67
N ALA A 435 29.16 0.70 -42.27
CA ALA A 435 30.25 0.17 -43.08
C ALA A 435 30.13 -1.36 -43.22
N VAL A 436 29.83 -2.07 -42.12
CA VAL A 436 29.54 -3.51 -42.15
C VAL A 436 28.35 -3.83 -43.05
N GLN A 437 27.27 -3.05 -43.04
CA GLN A 437 26.14 -3.21 -43.95
C GLN A 437 26.56 -3.15 -45.42
N LYS A 438 27.46 -2.23 -45.76
CA LYS A 438 27.96 -2.11 -47.14
C LYS A 438 28.87 -3.26 -47.53
N ALA A 439 29.73 -3.70 -46.61
CA ALA A 439 30.72 -4.74 -46.85
C ALA A 439 30.07 -6.13 -47.00
N THR A 440 29.10 -6.47 -46.13
CA THR A 440 28.45 -7.79 -46.10
C THR A 440 27.14 -7.86 -46.90
N GLY A 441 26.58 -6.71 -47.31
CA GLY A 441 25.25 -6.65 -47.91
C GLY A 441 24.10 -6.99 -46.97
N GLN A 442 24.36 -7.35 -45.70
CA GLN A 442 23.35 -7.66 -44.70
C GLN A 442 22.70 -6.38 -44.17
N LYS A 443 21.40 -6.43 -43.87
CA LYS A 443 20.63 -5.27 -43.37
C LYS A 443 19.48 -5.70 -42.44
N GLY A 444 18.92 -4.73 -41.72
CA GLY A 444 17.81 -4.97 -40.82
C GLY A 444 18.17 -6.02 -39.74
N LYS A 445 17.25 -6.94 -39.46
CA LYS A 445 17.42 -7.95 -38.38
C LYS A 445 18.68 -8.81 -38.60
N LYS A 446 19.04 -9.15 -39.83
CA LYS A 446 20.21 -9.99 -40.17
C LYS A 446 21.56 -9.29 -39.89
N LEU A 447 21.59 -7.98 -39.77
CA LEU A 447 22.76 -7.20 -39.41
C LEU A 447 22.79 -6.88 -37.89
N PHE A 448 21.70 -6.25 -37.42
CA PHE A 448 21.71 -5.69 -36.06
C PHE A 448 21.56 -6.74 -34.97
N MET A 449 20.79 -7.83 -35.22
CA MET A 449 20.54 -8.84 -34.21
C MET A 449 21.78 -9.65 -33.84
N PRO A 450 22.60 -10.14 -34.80
CA PRO A 450 23.88 -10.77 -34.48
C PRO A 450 24.80 -9.87 -33.66
N ILE A 451 24.95 -8.60 -34.04
CA ILE A 451 25.79 -7.64 -33.32
C ILE A 451 25.25 -7.44 -31.89
N ARG A 452 23.94 -7.27 -31.75
CA ARG A 452 23.30 -7.12 -30.43
C ARG A 452 23.58 -8.33 -29.55
N VAL A 453 23.21 -9.53 -30.02
CA VAL A 453 23.37 -10.75 -29.24
C VAL A 453 24.82 -11.02 -28.88
N ALA A 454 25.73 -10.85 -29.82
CA ALA A 454 27.15 -11.07 -29.58
C ALA A 454 27.77 -10.10 -28.57
N THR A 455 27.30 -8.86 -28.53
CA THR A 455 27.85 -7.84 -27.64
C THR A 455 27.14 -7.74 -26.29
N THR A 456 25.82 -7.99 -26.26
CA THR A 456 24.98 -7.82 -25.05
C THR A 456 24.47 -9.11 -24.45
N GLY A 457 24.41 -10.21 -25.21
CA GLY A 457 23.79 -11.46 -24.82
C GLY A 457 22.27 -11.51 -25.02
N GLU A 458 21.66 -10.38 -25.35
CA GLU A 458 20.20 -10.20 -25.35
C GLU A 458 19.66 -9.95 -26.77
N THR A 459 18.45 -10.48 -27.04
CA THR A 459 17.74 -10.22 -28.30
C THR A 459 16.96 -8.91 -28.30
N HIS A 460 16.73 -8.35 -27.10
CA HIS A 460 16.08 -7.06 -26.85
C HIS A 460 16.93 -6.19 -25.93
N GLY A 461 16.65 -4.90 -25.88
CA GLY A 461 17.37 -4.00 -24.98
C GLY A 461 17.41 -2.56 -25.47
N PRO A 462 18.23 -1.72 -24.85
CA PRO A 462 18.33 -0.29 -25.14
C PRO A 462 18.96 -0.01 -26.51
N GLU A 463 19.18 1.24 -26.85
CA GLU A 463 19.82 1.68 -28.08
C GLU A 463 21.22 1.05 -28.24
N LEU A 464 21.38 0.22 -29.28
CA LEU A 464 22.55 -0.64 -29.42
C LEU A 464 23.90 0.10 -29.51
N PRO A 465 24.06 1.18 -30.30
CA PRO A 465 25.34 1.89 -30.35
C PRO A 465 25.75 2.50 -29.00
N LYS A 466 24.81 3.01 -28.22
CA LYS A 466 25.08 3.54 -26.87
C LYS A 466 25.47 2.41 -25.91
N ALA A 467 24.77 1.29 -25.94
CA ALA A 467 25.08 0.13 -25.11
C ALA A 467 26.52 -0.39 -25.42
N ILE A 468 26.87 -0.51 -26.70
CA ILE A 468 28.22 -0.93 -27.13
C ILE A 468 29.29 0.06 -26.68
N SER A 469 29.03 1.38 -26.81
CA SER A 469 29.95 2.41 -26.35
C SER A 469 30.24 2.29 -24.84
N LEU A 470 29.19 2.10 -24.01
CA LEU A 470 29.33 1.94 -22.56
C LEU A 470 30.00 0.62 -22.14
N LEU A 471 29.87 -0.46 -22.94
CA LEU A 471 30.59 -1.71 -22.69
C LEU A 471 32.09 -1.56 -22.84
N GLY A 472 32.53 -0.62 -23.68
CA GLY A 472 33.93 -0.35 -23.96
C GLY A 472 34.53 -1.29 -25.03
N LYS A 473 35.50 -0.77 -25.77
CA LYS A 473 36.09 -1.43 -26.93
C LYS A 473 36.70 -2.80 -26.62
N GLU A 474 37.44 -2.92 -25.52
CA GLU A 474 38.11 -4.17 -25.13
C GLU A 474 37.08 -5.28 -24.83
N THR A 475 36.05 -4.96 -24.06
CA THR A 475 34.98 -5.92 -23.69
C THR A 475 34.25 -6.40 -24.93
N VAL A 476 33.92 -5.48 -25.84
CA VAL A 476 33.17 -5.80 -27.07
C VAL A 476 33.98 -6.71 -27.97
N LEU A 477 35.26 -6.37 -28.21
CA LEU A 477 36.14 -7.21 -29.04
C LEU A 477 36.34 -8.60 -28.44
N ALA A 478 36.56 -8.73 -27.14
CA ALA A 478 36.70 -10.02 -26.46
C ALA A 478 35.44 -10.89 -26.62
N ARG A 479 34.25 -10.28 -26.50
CA ARG A 479 32.99 -10.99 -26.71
C ARG A 479 32.78 -11.46 -28.14
N LEU A 480 33.11 -10.64 -29.11
CA LEU A 480 33.04 -11.00 -30.52
C LEU A 480 33.98 -12.17 -30.84
N GLU A 481 35.25 -12.09 -30.40
CA GLU A 481 36.24 -13.16 -30.61
C GLU A 481 35.80 -14.51 -30.03
N SER A 482 35.16 -14.51 -28.89
CA SER A 482 34.66 -15.75 -28.25
C SER A 482 33.61 -16.52 -29.05
N ILE A 483 32.99 -15.87 -30.07
CA ILE A 483 31.92 -16.48 -30.88
C ILE A 483 32.45 -17.08 -32.17
N TYR A 484 33.46 -16.47 -32.80
CA TYR A 484 34.00 -16.90 -34.09
C TYR A 484 35.39 -17.52 -34.00
N SER A 485 35.96 -17.65 -32.78
CA SER A 485 37.19 -18.43 -32.52
C SER A 485 36.85 -19.89 -32.26
#